data_092f5ef2ac43a0aa9ab2fbb50e7b74c2
#
_entry.id   092f5ef2ac43a0aa9ab2fbb50e7b74c2
#
_cell.length_a   1.000
_cell.length_b   1.000
_cell.length_c   1.000
_cell.angle_alpha   90.00
_cell.angle_beta   90.00
_cell.angle_gamma   90.00
#
_symmetry.space_group_name_H-M   'P 1'
#
loop_
_entity.id
_entity.type
_entity.pdbx_description
1 polymer ?
#
loop_
_entity_poly.entity_id
_entity_poly.type
_entity_poly.pdbx_seq_one_letter_code
_entity_poly.pdbx_strand_id
1 'polypeptide(L)'
;MTQSQKVATATPQRTAIIPTRADNFAEWYQSVVKAADLAENSPVRGSMVIKPYGYGLWEQIQRALDDKIKDEGVQNAYFPLLIPLSFISREAEHVDGFAKECAVVTHHRLEMGPEGKLIPSPSAELEEPFVIRPTSETIIGDSMSKWVQSYRDLPLLLNQWCNVMRWEMRTRLFLRTSEFLWQEGHNAFETAEQAEADARKMLEVYRSLYVDFLAMSPFCGEKTADERFPGAVRTYSIESMMQDGKALQAATSHNLGQNFSKSCGIKFQGRDGSEHFAHTTSWGLSTRSIGGLIMTHGDDDGLKMPPRIAPQQVIILPITKGDDGAAAVIEYAQNIAAQLKAVGVRVHIDLSDARAPDKMWAAIKRGVPLRVEVGGREVEEGKLTHTRRDLGRESKTSCSVDEFIGSVKNILDDMHHSMLEASRDYSKSRVVDCQTASAMKEYFETSLELGFAKIPVELLTDEALAVYRKDNALTTRCMPFEDEGRMVLIGKSY
;
A
#
# COMPACT_ATOMS: atom_id res chain seq x y z
N MET A 1 47.78 -28.79 29.11
CA MET A 1 46.70 -29.47 28.36
C MET A 1 45.57 -28.49 28.20
N THR A 2 45.54 -27.78 27.10
CA THR A 2 44.55 -26.73 26.78
C THR A 2 43.45 -27.37 25.91
N GLN A 3 42.25 -27.46 26.48
CA GLN A 3 41.08 -27.94 25.74
C GLN A 3 40.62 -26.83 24.79
N SER A 4 40.76 -27.09 23.50
CA SER A 4 40.20 -26.27 22.43
C SER A 4 38.69 -26.53 22.35
N GLN A 5 37.89 -25.54 22.76
CA GLN A 5 36.45 -25.54 22.50
C GLN A 5 36.19 -25.38 20.99
N LYS A 6 35.68 -26.43 20.35
CA LYS A 6 35.12 -26.35 19.01
C LYS A 6 33.85 -25.51 19.08
N VAL A 7 33.91 -24.28 18.53
CA VAL A 7 32.72 -23.51 18.21
C VAL A 7 31.99 -24.27 17.09
N ALA A 8 30.81 -24.78 17.42
CA ALA A 8 29.93 -25.40 16.45
C ALA A 8 29.47 -24.30 15.46
N THR A 9 29.99 -24.33 14.25
CA THR A 9 29.46 -23.51 13.14
C THR A 9 28.07 -24.02 12.81
N ALA A 10 27.04 -23.23 13.14
CA ALA A 10 25.68 -23.50 12.72
C ALA A 10 25.62 -23.61 11.20
N THR A 11 25.08 -24.72 10.71
CA THR A 11 24.86 -24.91 9.27
C THR A 11 23.96 -23.76 8.78
N PRO A 12 24.31 -23.04 7.70
CA PRO A 12 23.49 -21.94 7.22
C PRO A 12 22.09 -22.46 6.91
N GLN A 13 21.10 -21.87 7.55
CA GLN A 13 19.69 -22.19 7.30
C GLN A 13 19.37 -21.83 5.85
N ARG A 14 18.99 -22.81 5.03
CA ARG A 14 18.60 -22.57 3.63
C ARG A 14 17.31 -21.76 3.61
N THR A 15 17.41 -20.50 3.20
CA THR A 15 16.28 -19.59 2.96
C THR A 15 15.78 -19.74 1.53
N ALA A 16 14.49 -19.46 1.31
CA ALA A 16 13.88 -19.56 -0.02
C ALA A 16 14.08 -18.30 -0.88
N ILE A 17 14.39 -17.16 -0.25
CA ILE A 17 14.64 -15.87 -0.89
C ILE A 17 16.12 -15.52 -0.78
N ILE A 18 16.73 -15.20 -1.90
CA ILE A 18 18.12 -14.78 -2.00
C ILE A 18 18.20 -13.53 -2.89
N PRO A 19 18.91 -12.47 -2.47
CA PRO A 19 19.62 -12.30 -1.19
C PRO A 19 18.65 -12.27 0.00
N THR A 20 19.16 -12.46 1.22
CA THR A 20 18.36 -12.31 2.44
C THR A 20 18.13 -10.82 2.76
N ARG A 21 17.22 -10.52 3.68
CA ARG A 21 16.99 -9.15 4.17
C ARG A 21 18.25 -8.49 4.71
N ALA A 22 19.07 -9.27 5.42
CA ALA A 22 20.32 -8.80 6.00
C ALA A 22 21.39 -8.51 4.93
N ASP A 23 21.43 -9.29 3.85
CA ASP A 23 22.42 -9.12 2.78
C ASP A 23 22.11 -7.89 1.93
N ASN A 24 20.87 -7.76 1.44
CA ASN A 24 20.43 -6.65 0.59
C ASN A 24 18.89 -6.53 0.63
N PHE A 25 18.38 -5.67 1.49
CA PHE A 25 16.94 -5.49 1.69
C PHE A 25 16.19 -5.06 0.41
N ALA A 26 16.80 -4.21 -0.40
CA ALA A 26 16.17 -3.71 -1.63
C ALA A 26 16.02 -4.80 -2.69
N GLU A 27 17.01 -5.67 -2.83
CA GLU A 27 16.98 -6.80 -3.78
C GLU A 27 16.14 -7.95 -3.23
N TRP A 28 16.22 -8.22 -1.92
CA TRP A 28 15.32 -9.15 -1.23
C TRP A 28 13.84 -8.80 -1.52
N TYR A 29 13.48 -7.53 -1.38
CA TYR A 29 12.11 -7.07 -1.66
C TYR A 29 11.66 -7.44 -3.08
N GLN A 30 12.48 -7.17 -4.10
CA GLN A 30 12.17 -7.52 -5.48
C GLN A 30 12.06 -9.05 -5.67
N SER A 31 12.93 -9.80 -4.98
CA SER A 31 12.92 -11.26 -5.00
C SER A 31 11.65 -11.83 -4.37
N VAL A 32 11.14 -11.23 -3.29
CA VAL A 32 9.84 -11.60 -2.68
C VAL A 32 8.69 -11.32 -3.63
N VAL A 33 8.62 -10.13 -4.26
CA VAL A 33 7.58 -9.79 -5.24
C VAL A 33 7.50 -10.84 -6.35
N LYS A 34 8.64 -11.24 -6.89
CA LYS A 34 8.75 -12.26 -7.94
C LYS A 34 8.38 -13.65 -7.42
N ALA A 35 8.92 -14.05 -6.28
CA ALA A 35 8.73 -15.39 -5.72
C ALA A 35 7.28 -15.64 -5.23
N ALA A 36 6.61 -14.59 -4.76
CA ALA A 36 5.21 -14.62 -4.36
C ALA A 36 4.24 -14.48 -5.56
N ASP A 37 4.75 -14.32 -6.77
CA ASP A 37 3.98 -14.22 -8.01
C ASP A 37 3.01 -13.02 -8.02
N LEU A 38 3.49 -11.85 -7.50
CA LEU A 38 2.65 -10.66 -7.34
C LEU A 38 2.68 -9.74 -8.55
N ALA A 39 3.87 -9.47 -9.10
CA ALA A 39 4.05 -8.56 -10.22
C ALA A 39 5.36 -8.83 -10.97
N GLU A 40 5.46 -8.26 -12.17
CA GLU A 40 6.67 -8.25 -12.98
C GLU A 40 6.79 -6.93 -13.77
N ASN A 41 7.97 -6.66 -14.29
CA ASN A 41 8.17 -5.50 -15.14
C ASN A 41 7.41 -5.67 -16.47
N SER A 42 6.75 -4.60 -16.93
CA SER A 42 6.10 -4.59 -18.22
C SER A 42 7.07 -4.17 -19.34
N PRO A 43 6.74 -4.42 -20.63
CA PRO A 43 7.48 -3.84 -21.75
C PRO A 43 7.46 -2.30 -21.78
N VAL A 44 6.47 -1.68 -21.13
CA VAL A 44 6.39 -0.23 -20.97
C VAL A 44 7.31 0.17 -19.82
N ARG A 45 8.36 0.94 -20.15
CA ARG A 45 9.38 1.33 -19.18
C ARG A 45 8.76 1.99 -17.94
N GLY A 46 9.10 1.47 -16.77
CA GLY A 46 8.65 2.00 -15.49
C GLY A 46 7.26 1.54 -15.05
N SER A 47 6.53 0.84 -15.90
CA SER A 47 5.24 0.25 -15.55
C SER A 47 5.38 -1.22 -15.16
N MET A 48 4.40 -1.75 -14.44
CA MET A 48 4.38 -3.14 -13.99
C MET A 48 3.15 -3.88 -14.54
N VAL A 49 3.31 -5.19 -14.69
CA VAL A 49 2.18 -6.11 -14.79
C VAL A 49 1.88 -6.66 -13.40
N ILE A 50 0.72 -6.37 -12.87
CA ILE A 50 0.25 -6.99 -11.62
C ILE A 50 -0.37 -8.34 -11.99
N LYS A 51 0.22 -9.43 -11.47
CA LYS A 51 -0.23 -10.79 -11.76
C LYS A 51 -1.51 -11.13 -11.01
N PRO A 52 -2.24 -12.20 -11.40
CA PRO A 52 -3.54 -12.53 -10.80
C PRO A 52 -3.53 -12.62 -9.27
N TYR A 53 -2.48 -13.18 -8.65
CA TYR A 53 -2.39 -13.28 -7.19
C TYR A 53 -2.16 -11.90 -6.54
N GLY A 54 -1.30 -11.08 -7.13
CA GLY A 54 -1.09 -9.70 -6.69
C GLY A 54 -2.32 -8.81 -6.91
N TYR A 55 -3.04 -9.02 -8.02
CA TYR A 55 -4.28 -8.29 -8.27
C TYR A 55 -5.40 -8.71 -7.31
N GLY A 56 -5.51 -10.00 -7.01
CA GLY A 56 -6.44 -10.49 -5.98
C GLY A 56 -6.18 -9.88 -4.59
N LEU A 57 -4.90 -9.58 -4.25
CA LEU A 57 -4.58 -8.84 -3.04
C LEU A 57 -5.08 -7.39 -3.12
N TRP A 58 -4.88 -6.73 -4.27
CA TRP A 58 -5.39 -5.38 -4.50
C TRP A 58 -6.92 -5.32 -4.39
N GLU A 59 -7.64 -6.30 -4.95
CA GLU A 59 -9.10 -6.40 -4.84
C GLU A 59 -9.59 -6.51 -3.40
N GLN A 60 -8.87 -7.23 -2.52
CA GLN A 60 -9.22 -7.30 -1.11
C GLN A 60 -8.98 -5.96 -0.39
N ILE A 61 -7.88 -5.26 -0.71
CA ILE A 61 -7.60 -3.91 -0.18
C ILE A 61 -8.67 -2.93 -0.67
N GLN A 62 -8.98 -2.97 -1.97
CA GLN A 62 -9.99 -2.11 -2.58
C GLN A 62 -11.36 -2.31 -1.91
N ARG A 63 -11.81 -3.56 -1.75
CA ARG A 63 -13.09 -3.87 -1.10
C ARG A 63 -13.14 -3.36 0.32
N ALA A 64 -12.12 -3.66 1.13
CA ALA A 64 -12.07 -3.24 2.53
C ALA A 64 -12.06 -1.72 2.69
N LEU A 65 -11.36 -1.00 1.80
CA LEU A 65 -11.29 0.45 1.83
C LEU A 65 -12.57 1.09 1.26
N ASP A 66 -13.11 0.55 0.17
CA ASP A 66 -14.33 1.07 -0.47
C ASP A 66 -15.54 1.01 0.46
N ASP A 67 -15.67 -0.09 1.22
CA ASP A 67 -16.72 -0.23 2.24
C ASP A 67 -16.57 0.87 3.30
N LYS A 68 -15.37 1.08 3.86
CA LYS A 68 -15.11 2.14 4.86
C LYS A 68 -15.36 3.56 4.32
N ILE A 69 -14.98 3.82 3.07
CA ILE A 69 -15.22 5.12 2.40
C ILE A 69 -16.71 5.38 2.23
N LYS A 70 -17.46 4.36 1.81
CA LYS A 70 -18.93 4.45 1.66
C LYS A 70 -19.67 4.62 2.97
N ASP A 71 -19.18 4.03 4.07
CA ASP A 71 -19.72 4.21 5.40
C ASP A 71 -19.67 5.69 5.85
N GLU A 72 -18.72 6.47 5.30
CA GLU A 72 -18.62 7.92 5.50
C GLU A 72 -19.51 8.75 4.54
N GLY A 73 -20.34 8.09 3.73
CA GLY A 73 -21.26 8.74 2.80
C GLY A 73 -20.63 9.15 1.46
N VAL A 74 -19.40 8.80 1.20
CA VAL A 74 -18.70 9.12 -0.05
C VAL A 74 -19.20 8.22 -1.19
N GLN A 75 -19.37 8.79 -2.38
CA GLN A 75 -19.85 8.10 -3.56
C GLN A 75 -18.76 7.91 -4.60
N ASN A 76 -18.71 6.72 -5.21
CA ASN A 76 -17.81 6.45 -6.30
C ASN A 76 -18.28 7.14 -7.59
N ALA A 77 -17.36 7.83 -8.27
CA ALA A 77 -17.54 8.41 -9.59
C ALA A 77 -16.38 7.99 -10.50
N TYR A 78 -16.49 8.29 -11.78
CA TYR A 78 -15.42 8.07 -12.76
C TYR A 78 -15.22 9.31 -13.61
N PHE A 79 -13.97 9.75 -13.74
CA PHE A 79 -13.57 10.89 -14.53
C PHE A 79 -12.60 10.47 -15.65
N PRO A 80 -12.54 11.21 -16.77
CA PRO A 80 -11.70 10.85 -17.90
C PRO A 80 -10.23 10.70 -17.58
N LEU A 81 -9.56 9.74 -18.24
CA LEU A 81 -8.12 9.53 -18.16
C LEU A 81 -7.32 10.73 -18.71
N LEU A 82 -7.82 11.35 -19.77
CA LEU A 82 -7.15 12.44 -20.48
C LEU A 82 -7.63 13.79 -19.95
N ILE A 83 -6.69 14.65 -19.61
CA ILE A 83 -6.93 16.01 -19.13
C ILE A 83 -6.42 16.99 -20.18
N PRO A 84 -7.22 17.98 -20.63
CA PRO A 84 -6.73 19.03 -21.53
C PRO A 84 -5.53 19.77 -20.92
N LEU A 85 -4.50 20.03 -21.73
CA LEU A 85 -3.29 20.70 -21.26
C LEU A 85 -3.59 22.09 -20.67
N SER A 86 -4.60 22.78 -21.19
CA SER A 86 -5.06 24.08 -20.68
C SER A 86 -5.54 24.01 -19.23
N PHE A 87 -6.08 22.87 -18.77
CA PHE A 87 -6.50 22.69 -17.38
C PHE A 87 -5.30 22.64 -16.46
N ILE A 88 -4.28 21.87 -16.83
CA ILE A 88 -3.02 21.78 -16.08
C ILE A 88 -2.31 23.14 -16.05
N SER A 89 -2.31 23.87 -17.17
CA SER A 89 -1.64 25.17 -17.27
C SER A 89 -2.27 26.23 -16.35
N ARG A 90 -3.60 26.22 -16.19
CA ARG A 90 -4.30 27.12 -15.26
C ARG A 90 -3.92 26.89 -13.79
N GLU A 91 -3.48 25.71 -13.46
CA GLU A 91 -3.08 25.33 -12.10
C GLU A 91 -1.56 25.34 -11.88
N ALA A 92 -0.76 25.54 -12.95
CA ALA A 92 0.69 25.48 -12.87
C ALA A 92 1.30 26.42 -11.81
N GLU A 93 0.58 27.49 -11.41
CA GLU A 93 0.96 28.37 -10.29
C GLU A 93 0.77 27.67 -8.92
N HIS A 94 -0.06 26.62 -8.84
CA HIS A 94 -0.39 25.90 -7.62
C HIS A 94 0.16 24.47 -7.58
N VAL A 95 0.58 23.91 -8.74
CA VAL A 95 0.95 22.50 -8.94
C VAL A 95 2.45 22.34 -9.28
N ASP A 96 3.31 23.16 -8.73
CA ASP A 96 4.74 23.24 -9.09
C ASP A 96 5.54 21.93 -8.93
N GLY A 97 4.99 20.88 -8.35
CA GLY A 97 5.65 19.59 -8.15
C GLY A 97 5.18 18.42 -9.02
N PHE A 98 3.99 18.50 -9.65
CA PHE A 98 3.37 17.32 -10.31
C PHE A 98 3.29 17.40 -11.83
N ALA A 99 3.27 18.60 -12.42
CA ALA A 99 2.92 18.80 -13.82
C ALA A 99 4.07 18.59 -14.80
N LYS A 100 5.32 18.54 -14.37
CA LYS A 100 6.48 18.53 -15.28
C LYS A 100 6.83 17.15 -15.83
N GLU A 101 6.47 16.06 -15.13
CA GLU A 101 6.83 14.68 -15.49
C GLU A 101 5.59 13.83 -15.74
N CYS A 102 4.92 14.09 -16.87
CA CYS A 102 3.70 13.39 -17.29
C CYS A 102 3.83 12.85 -18.71
N ALA A 103 2.92 11.95 -19.09
CA ALA A 103 2.77 11.50 -20.47
C ALA A 103 1.78 12.40 -21.20
N VAL A 104 2.15 12.84 -22.41
CA VAL A 104 1.36 13.76 -23.23
C VAL A 104 0.90 13.06 -24.50
N VAL A 105 -0.38 13.14 -24.82
CA VAL A 105 -1.00 12.62 -26.03
C VAL A 105 -1.15 13.78 -27.00
N THR A 106 -0.49 13.66 -28.16
CA THR A 106 -0.42 14.72 -29.17
C THR A 106 -1.12 14.38 -30.48
N HIS A 107 -1.43 13.10 -30.73
CA HIS A 107 -2.03 12.63 -31.98
C HIS A 107 -3.17 11.63 -31.68
N HIS A 108 -4.16 11.59 -32.58
CA HIS A 108 -5.30 10.68 -32.45
C HIS A 108 -5.33 9.55 -33.50
N ARG A 109 -4.34 9.48 -34.41
CA ARG A 109 -4.28 8.44 -35.45
C ARG A 109 -2.83 8.06 -35.78
N LEU A 110 -2.66 6.81 -36.18
CA LEU A 110 -1.41 6.28 -36.74
C LEU A 110 -1.54 6.13 -38.27
N GLU A 111 -0.42 6.23 -38.99
CA GLU A 111 -0.32 5.93 -40.42
C GLU A 111 0.97 5.13 -40.70
N MET A 112 1.03 4.52 -41.89
CA MET A 112 2.24 3.84 -42.34
C MET A 112 3.30 4.87 -42.75
N GLY A 113 4.40 4.87 -42.03
CA GLY A 113 5.56 5.69 -42.35
C GLY A 113 6.41 5.13 -43.51
N PRO A 114 7.44 5.88 -43.95
CA PRO A 114 8.29 5.53 -45.10
C PRO A 114 9.02 4.17 -44.96
N GLU A 115 9.28 3.75 -43.73
CA GLU A 115 9.98 2.46 -43.45
C GLU A 115 9.00 1.28 -43.25
N GLY A 116 7.72 1.45 -43.56
CA GLY A 116 6.71 0.41 -43.32
C GLY A 116 6.38 0.18 -41.83
N LYS A 117 6.73 1.14 -40.96
CA LYS A 117 6.37 1.14 -39.52
C LYS A 117 5.25 2.13 -39.28
N LEU A 118 4.40 1.83 -38.27
CA LEU A 118 3.39 2.77 -37.83
C LEU A 118 4.07 3.97 -37.13
N ILE A 119 3.65 5.17 -37.53
CA ILE A 119 4.06 6.45 -36.92
C ILE A 119 2.81 7.27 -36.60
N PRO A 120 2.88 8.22 -35.65
CA PRO A 120 1.82 9.21 -35.48
C PRO A 120 1.60 9.95 -36.79
N SER A 121 0.34 10.06 -37.24
CA SER A 121 0.00 10.75 -38.49
C SER A 121 0.17 12.26 -38.32
N PRO A 122 1.02 12.97 -39.11
CA PRO A 122 1.16 14.42 -39.00
C PRO A 122 -0.15 15.20 -39.24
N SER A 123 -1.08 14.60 -39.98
CA SER A 123 -2.39 15.21 -40.24
C SER A 123 -3.42 14.98 -39.13
N ALA A 124 -3.03 14.26 -38.10
CA ALA A 124 -3.88 13.89 -36.94
C ALA A 124 -3.33 14.45 -35.63
N GLU A 125 -2.50 15.48 -35.69
CA GLU A 125 -2.08 16.23 -34.50
C GLU A 125 -3.31 16.90 -33.87
N LEU A 126 -3.38 16.82 -32.53
CA LEU A 126 -4.46 17.45 -31.78
C LEU A 126 -4.27 18.97 -31.73
N GLU A 127 -5.34 19.73 -31.87
CA GLU A 127 -5.32 21.20 -31.70
C GLU A 127 -4.85 21.57 -30.28
N GLU A 128 -5.27 20.78 -29.27
CA GLU A 128 -4.81 20.87 -27.91
C GLU A 128 -4.33 19.47 -27.43
N PRO A 129 -3.08 19.34 -26.95
CA PRO A 129 -2.60 18.10 -26.36
C PRO A 129 -3.37 17.73 -25.11
N PHE A 130 -3.47 16.42 -24.83
CA PHE A 130 -3.98 15.90 -23.58
C PHE A 130 -2.86 15.33 -22.72
N VAL A 131 -3.02 15.45 -21.41
CA VAL A 131 -2.14 14.82 -20.41
C VAL A 131 -2.84 13.56 -19.88
N ILE A 132 -2.12 12.43 -19.84
CA ILE A 132 -2.59 11.28 -19.07
C ILE A 132 -2.53 11.68 -17.59
N ARG A 133 -3.66 11.64 -16.88
CA ARG A 133 -3.81 12.16 -15.51
C ARG A 133 -2.69 11.70 -14.57
N PRO A 134 -1.91 12.61 -13.98
CA PRO A 134 -1.00 12.32 -12.87
C PRO A 134 -1.71 12.38 -11.51
N THR A 135 -2.83 13.06 -11.46
CA THR A 135 -3.81 13.23 -10.39
C THR A 135 -5.04 13.91 -10.99
N SER A 136 -6.17 13.96 -10.31
CA SER A 136 -7.45 14.35 -10.94
C SER A 136 -8.08 15.64 -10.38
N GLU A 137 -7.37 16.42 -9.55
CA GLU A 137 -7.91 17.67 -8.95
C GLU A 137 -8.51 18.58 -10.02
N THR A 138 -7.83 18.77 -11.14
CA THR A 138 -8.24 19.67 -12.21
C THR A 138 -9.52 19.26 -12.91
N ILE A 139 -9.59 17.99 -13.35
CA ILE A 139 -10.74 17.48 -14.10
C ILE A 139 -11.96 17.29 -13.19
N ILE A 140 -11.74 16.90 -11.94
CA ILE A 140 -12.80 16.79 -10.93
C ILE A 140 -13.28 18.19 -10.54
N GLY A 141 -12.36 19.13 -10.34
CA GLY A 141 -12.68 20.52 -10.01
C GLY A 141 -13.55 21.20 -11.08
N ASP A 142 -13.28 20.95 -12.37
CA ASP A 142 -14.12 21.43 -13.47
C ASP A 142 -15.54 20.85 -13.40
N SER A 143 -15.69 19.59 -13.04
CA SER A 143 -17.00 18.98 -12.84
C SER A 143 -17.70 19.53 -11.59
N MET A 144 -16.98 19.68 -10.47
CA MET A 144 -17.51 20.26 -9.24
C MET A 144 -18.02 21.70 -9.43
N SER A 145 -17.31 22.50 -10.23
CA SER A 145 -17.75 23.89 -10.52
C SER A 145 -19.10 23.98 -11.20
N LYS A 146 -19.51 22.91 -11.90
CA LYS A 146 -20.83 22.80 -12.56
C LYS A 146 -21.88 22.18 -11.66
N TRP A 147 -21.48 21.27 -10.76
CA TRP A 147 -22.41 20.53 -9.89
C TRP A 147 -22.75 21.29 -8.60
N VAL A 148 -21.80 22.08 -8.09
CA VAL A 148 -21.96 22.87 -6.87
C VAL A 148 -22.44 24.29 -7.23
N GLN A 149 -23.74 24.57 -7.06
CA GLN A 149 -24.34 25.87 -7.37
C GLN A 149 -24.89 26.55 -6.11
N SER A 150 -25.26 25.78 -5.09
CA SER A 150 -25.81 26.30 -3.86
C SER A 150 -25.31 25.51 -2.65
N TYR A 151 -25.43 26.08 -1.45
CA TYR A 151 -25.11 25.39 -0.20
C TYR A 151 -25.85 24.05 -0.02
N ARG A 152 -26.96 23.82 -0.77
CA ARG A 152 -27.71 22.56 -0.73
C ARG A 152 -27.02 21.41 -1.46
N ASP A 153 -26.08 21.72 -2.33
CA ASP A 153 -25.28 20.76 -3.09
C ASP A 153 -24.04 20.30 -2.29
N LEU A 154 -23.84 20.89 -1.10
CA LEU A 154 -22.72 20.59 -0.20
C LEU A 154 -23.21 19.85 1.07
N PRO A 155 -22.41 18.93 1.63
CA PRO A 155 -21.11 18.50 1.11
C PRO A 155 -21.24 17.63 -0.15
N LEU A 156 -20.34 17.80 -1.11
CA LEU A 156 -20.19 16.90 -2.24
C LEU A 156 -18.99 15.97 -1.96
N LEU A 157 -19.27 14.66 -1.82
CA LEU A 157 -18.31 13.66 -1.35
C LEU A 157 -18.06 12.63 -2.45
N LEU A 158 -16.90 12.65 -3.08
CA LEU A 158 -16.57 11.83 -4.24
C LEU A 158 -15.29 11.02 -4.05
N ASN A 159 -15.31 9.81 -4.58
CA ASN A 159 -14.17 8.91 -4.68
C ASN A 159 -14.04 8.36 -6.10
N GLN A 160 -12.81 8.10 -6.54
CA GLN A 160 -12.52 7.45 -7.80
C GLN A 160 -11.49 6.34 -7.61
N TRP A 161 -11.78 5.14 -8.11
CA TRP A 161 -10.82 4.06 -8.29
C TRP A 161 -10.30 4.10 -9.72
N CYS A 162 -9.00 4.31 -9.89
CA CYS A 162 -8.42 4.48 -11.21
C CYS A 162 -6.91 4.21 -11.25
N ASN A 163 -6.32 4.32 -12.42
CA ASN A 163 -4.89 4.44 -12.62
C ASN A 163 -4.49 5.91 -12.78
N VAL A 164 -3.24 6.21 -12.47
CA VAL A 164 -2.57 7.48 -12.80
C VAL A 164 -1.19 7.19 -13.34
N MET A 165 -0.63 8.16 -14.08
CA MET A 165 0.70 8.05 -14.65
C MET A 165 1.57 9.24 -14.26
N ARG A 166 2.71 8.95 -13.63
CA ARG A 166 3.75 9.93 -13.27
C ARG A 166 5.08 9.42 -13.81
N TRP A 167 5.76 10.17 -14.66
CA TRP A 167 7.00 9.71 -15.27
C TRP A 167 8.08 9.50 -14.22
N GLU A 168 8.40 8.23 -13.91
CA GLU A 168 9.34 7.87 -12.85
C GLU A 168 10.62 7.28 -13.42
N MET A 169 11.78 7.81 -13.02
CA MET A 169 13.08 7.39 -13.51
C MET A 169 13.71 6.24 -12.71
N ARG A 170 13.36 6.10 -11.43
CA ARG A 170 13.91 5.08 -10.52
C ARG A 170 12.81 4.16 -10.03
N THR A 171 12.40 3.25 -10.90
CA THR A 171 11.23 2.40 -10.65
C THR A 171 11.53 1.23 -9.72
N ARG A 172 10.54 0.91 -8.89
CA ARG A 172 10.47 -0.30 -8.05
C ARG A 172 9.03 -0.77 -8.01
N LEU A 173 8.79 -2.05 -8.29
CA LEU A 173 7.46 -2.66 -8.30
C LEU A 173 6.68 -2.31 -7.03
N PHE A 174 5.44 -1.90 -7.16
CA PHE A 174 4.51 -1.38 -6.15
C PHE A 174 4.94 -0.08 -5.43
N LEU A 175 6.21 0.18 -5.19
CA LEU A 175 6.68 1.33 -4.41
C LEU A 175 6.77 2.60 -5.24
N ARG A 176 7.32 2.48 -6.46
CA ARG A 176 7.58 3.57 -7.38
C ARG A 176 7.49 3.06 -8.81
N THR A 177 6.37 3.25 -9.46
CA THR A 177 6.14 2.89 -10.86
C THR A 177 5.58 4.07 -11.61
N SER A 178 5.81 4.14 -12.92
CA SER A 178 5.29 5.22 -13.75
C SER A 178 3.77 5.19 -13.84
N GLU A 179 3.18 4.01 -13.92
CA GLU A 179 1.75 3.79 -13.80
C GLU A 179 1.45 2.97 -12.56
N PHE A 180 0.40 3.32 -11.83
CA PHE A 180 -0.08 2.58 -10.67
C PHE A 180 -1.58 2.73 -10.49
N LEU A 181 -2.18 1.77 -9.81
CA LEU A 181 -3.57 1.82 -9.37
C LEU A 181 -3.65 2.54 -8.03
N TRP A 182 -4.71 3.31 -7.86
CA TRP A 182 -4.97 4.00 -6.62
C TRP A 182 -6.46 4.28 -6.42
N GLN A 183 -6.77 4.82 -5.29
CA GLN A 183 -8.00 5.50 -4.96
C GLN A 183 -7.65 6.96 -4.68
N GLU A 184 -8.46 7.87 -5.15
CA GLU A 184 -8.41 9.28 -4.84
C GLU A 184 -9.80 9.79 -4.48
N GLY A 185 -9.90 10.49 -3.35
CA GLY A 185 -11.11 11.16 -2.92
C GLY A 185 -10.98 12.66 -3.09
N HIS A 186 -12.08 13.30 -3.45
CA HIS A 186 -12.16 14.74 -3.67
C HIS A 186 -13.52 15.23 -3.15
N ASN A 187 -13.49 16.03 -2.09
CA ASN A 187 -14.71 16.51 -1.43
C ASN A 187 -14.78 18.03 -1.45
N ALA A 188 -16.00 18.57 -1.42
CA ALA A 188 -16.26 20.01 -1.32
C ALA A 188 -17.25 20.29 -0.19
N PHE A 189 -16.98 21.38 0.55
CA PHE A 189 -17.69 21.78 1.78
C PHE A 189 -18.04 23.25 1.79
N GLU A 190 -19.07 23.58 2.57
CA GLU A 190 -19.50 24.95 2.81
C GLU A 190 -18.47 25.72 3.67
N THR A 191 -17.86 25.06 4.69
CA THR A 191 -16.99 25.73 5.66
C THR A 191 -15.60 25.10 5.79
N ALA A 192 -14.65 25.89 6.31
CA ALA A 192 -13.28 25.44 6.57
C ALA A 192 -13.24 24.32 7.64
N GLU A 193 -14.10 24.41 8.64
CA GLU A 193 -14.19 23.44 9.74
C GLU A 193 -14.65 22.07 9.23
N GLN A 194 -15.60 22.05 8.29
CA GLN A 194 -16.05 20.80 7.66
C GLN A 194 -14.94 20.15 6.85
N ALA A 195 -14.19 20.92 6.06
CA ALA A 195 -13.07 20.42 5.29
C ALA A 195 -11.93 19.90 6.18
N GLU A 196 -11.65 20.59 7.29
CA GLU A 196 -10.64 20.15 8.26
C GLU A 196 -11.05 18.83 8.94
N ALA A 197 -12.30 18.73 9.35
CA ALA A 197 -12.85 17.50 9.94
C ALA A 197 -12.80 16.32 8.97
N ASP A 198 -13.13 16.55 7.70
CA ASP A 198 -13.06 15.53 6.64
C ASP A 198 -11.65 15.05 6.41
N ALA A 199 -10.69 15.96 6.25
CA ALA A 199 -9.29 15.59 6.02
C ALA A 199 -8.72 14.70 7.14
N ARG A 200 -9.06 14.98 8.40
CA ARG A 200 -8.68 14.15 9.56
C ARG A 200 -9.42 12.83 9.58
N LYS A 201 -10.72 12.83 9.28
CA LYS A 201 -11.55 11.63 9.23
C LYS A 201 -11.04 10.65 8.16
N MET A 202 -10.74 11.13 6.96
CA MET A 202 -10.26 10.26 5.88
C MET A 202 -8.86 9.70 6.16
N LEU A 203 -8.01 10.42 6.89
CA LEU A 203 -6.76 9.85 7.38
C LEU A 203 -7.02 8.71 8.37
N GLU A 204 -8.02 8.84 9.25
CA GLU A 204 -8.40 7.79 10.20
C GLU A 204 -8.98 6.56 9.49
N VAL A 205 -9.75 6.75 8.41
CA VAL A 205 -10.21 5.66 7.53
C VAL A 205 -9.00 4.87 7.00
N TYR A 206 -7.97 5.55 6.52
CA TYR A 206 -6.73 4.89 6.08
C TYR A 206 -6.01 4.20 7.24
N ARG A 207 -5.86 4.86 8.39
CA ARG A 207 -5.24 4.24 9.57
C ARG A 207 -5.95 2.93 9.94
N SER A 208 -7.27 2.96 9.94
CA SER A 208 -8.08 1.78 10.26
C SER A 208 -7.89 0.65 9.23
N LEU A 209 -7.73 0.96 7.94
CA LEU A 209 -7.37 -0.04 6.92
C LEU A 209 -6.03 -0.72 7.25
N TYR A 210 -5.01 0.08 7.58
CA TYR A 210 -3.68 -0.43 7.90
C TYR A 210 -3.70 -1.32 9.15
N VAL A 211 -4.38 -0.91 10.21
CA VAL A 211 -4.47 -1.68 11.46
C VAL A 211 -5.37 -2.90 11.31
N ASP A 212 -6.59 -2.70 10.81
CA ASP A 212 -7.63 -3.73 10.83
C ASP A 212 -7.45 -4.80 9.75
N PHE A 213 -6.79 -4.46 8.62
CA PHE A 213 -6.69 -5.36 7.47
C PHE A 213 -5.25 -5.69 7.08
N LEU A 214 -4.35 -4.70 7.09
CA LEU A 214 -2.95 -4.91 6.72
C LEU A 214 -2.07 -5.35 7.90
N ALA A 215 -2.61 -5.39 9.13
CA ALA A 215 -1.88 -5.73 10.36
C ALA A 215 -0.62 -4.87 10.54
N MET A 216 -0.68 -3.59 10.17
CA MET A 216 0.43 -2.64 10.26
C MET A 216 0.09 -1.53 11.24
N SER A 217 1.07 -1.10 12.04
CA SER A 217 0.94 -0.03 13.03
C SER A 217 1.68 1.24 12.55
N PRO A 218 1.02 2.14 11.79
CA PRO A 218 1.65 3.34 11.28
C PRO A 218 1.65 4.48 12.29
N PHE A 219 2.55 5.45 12.08
CA PHE A 219 2.49 6.78 12.69
C PHE A 219 1.58 7.69 11.87
N CYS A 220 0.75 8.47 12.56
CA CYS A 220 -0.18 9.40 11.92
C CYS A 220 0.07 10.81 12.44
N GLY A 221 0.11 11.78 11.55
CA GLY A 221 0.37 13.16 11.94
C GLY A 221 0.27 14.16 10.80
N GLU A 222 0.51 15.42 11.12
CA GLU A 222 0.54 16.52 10.16
C GLU A 222 1.95 16.63 9.54
N LYS A 223 2.04 16.88 8.24
CA LYS A 223 3.29 17.19 7.54
C LYS A 223 3.78 18.57 7.89
N THR A 224 5.09 18.73 7.99
CA THR A 224 5.72 20.05 8.04
C THR A 224 5.46 20.86 6.77
N ALA A 225 5.62 22.17 6.84
CA ALA A 225 5.28 23.06 5.72
C ALA A 225 6.08 22.77 4.45
N ASP A 226 7.34 22.35 4.59
CA ASP A 226 8.25 21.98 3.50
C ASP A 226 7.92 20.61 2.83
N GLU A 227 7.19 19.75 3.54
CA GLU A 227 6.75 18.42 3.03
C GLU A 227 5.24 18.37 2.73
N ARG A 228 4.57 19.50 2.79
CA ARG A 228 3.14 19.63 2.52
C ARG A 228 2.83 19.44 1.04
N PHE A 229 1.69 18.87 0.73
CA PHE A 229 1.19 18.79 -0.65
C PHE A 229 1.06 20.21 -1.24
N PRO A 230 1.61 20.46 -2.46
CA PRO A 230 1.52 21.78 -3.09
C PRO A 230 0.05 22.26 -3.20
N GLY A 231 -0.21 23.47 -2.76
CA GLY A 231 -1.55 24.06 -2.74
C GLY A 231 -2.44 23.65 -1.55
N ALA A 232 -2.01 22.73 -0.69
CA ALA A 232 -2.75 22.40 0.52
C ALA A 232 -2.49 23.39 1.65
N VAL A 233 -3.52 23.67 2.45
CA VAL A 233 -3.41 24.41 3.72
C VAL A 233 -2.79 23.52 4.79
N ARG A 234 -3.19 22.25 4.83
CA ARG A 234 -2.62 21.20 5.68
C ARG A 234 -2.55 19.87 4.94
N THR A 235 -1.56 19.09 5.27
CA THR A 235 -1.41 17.72 4.79
C THR A 235 -1.21 16.79 5.98
N TYR A 236 -2.00 15.74 6.04
CA TYR A 236 -1.90 14.66 6.99
C TYR A 236 -1.36 13.41 6.31
N SER A 237 -0.54 12.64 7.01
CA SER A 237 0.03 11.41 6.44
C SER A 237 0.00 10.24 7.42
N ILE A 238 0.00 9.06 6.84
CA ILE A 238 0.32 7.81 7.48
C ILE A 238 1.74 7.43 7.09
N GLU A 239 2.62 7.27 8.07
CA GLU A 239 4.01 6.91 7.89
C GLU A 239 4.27 5.54 8.51
N SER A 240 4.62 4.55 7.70
CA SER A 240 4.92 3.21 8.16
C SER A 240 6.43 2.99 8.20
N MET A 241 6.92 2.36 9.27
CA MET A 241 8.33 1.98 9.39
C MET A 241 8.55 0.60 8.80
N MET A 242 9.48 0.49 7.86
CA MET A 242 9.85 -0.76 7.21
C MET A 242 10.95 -1.49 7.98
N GLN A 243 11.16 -2.78 7.72
CA GLN A 243 12.13 -3.62 8.45
C GLN A 243 13.59 -3.12 8.33
N ASP A 244 13.91 -2.27 7.36
CA ASP A 244 15.22 -1.61 7.25
C ASP A 244 15.26 -0.23 7.95
N GLY A 245 14.24 0.09 8.74
CA GLY A 245 14.15 1.33 9.50
C GLY A 245 13.78 2.57 8.69
N LYS A 246 13.52 2.44 7.38
CA LYS A 246 13.08 3.57 6.55
C LYS A 246 11.57 3.77 6.61
N ALA A 247 11.17 5.01 6.37
CA ALA A 247 9.78 5.40 6.27
C ALA A 247 9.19 5.07 4.89
N LEU A 248 7.95 4.59 4.89
CA LEU A 248 7.10 4.55 3.73
C LEU A 248 5.88 5.44 3.99
N GLN A 249 5.72 6.51 3.20
CA GLN A 249 4.48 7.27 3.17
C GLN A 249 3.39 6.38 2.56
N ALA A 250 2.43 5.99 3.37
CA ALA A 250 1.47 4.95 3.06
C ALA A 250 0.15 5.49 2.49
N ALA A 251 -0.32 6.61 3.02
CA ALA A 251 -1.47 7.35 2.51
C ALA A 251 -1.39 8.81 2.97
N THR A 252 -2.11 9.70 2.27
CA THR A 252 -2.19 11.13 2.62
C THR A 252 -3.61 11.63 2.53
N SER A 253 -3.91 12.66 3.33
CA SER A 253 -5.16 13.40 3.30
C SER A 253 -4.85 14.89 3.41
N HIS A 254 -5.46 15.70 2.55
CA HIS A 254 -5.13 17.10 2.36
C HIS A 254 -6.36 17.98 2.60
N ASN A 255 -6.23 18.97 3.46
CA ASN A 255 -7.12 20.12 3.47
C ASN A 255 -6.57 21.14 2.46
N LEU A 256 -7.27 21.34 1.37
CA LEU A 256 -6.88 22.23 0.27
C LEU A 256 -7.38 23.66 0.49
N GLY A 257 -8.18 23.89 1.52
CA GLY A 257 -8.81 25.20 1.75
C GLY A 257 -9.62 25.63 0.54
N GLN A 258 -9.41 26.87 0.10
CA GLN A 258 -10.04 27.44 -1.09
C GLN A 258 -9.10 27.58 -2.30
N ASN A 259 -7.89 27.04 -2.24
CA ASN A 259 -6.90 27.26 -3.30
C ASN A 259 -7.34 26.64 -4.62
N PHE A 260 -7.73 25.36 -4.61
CA PHE A 260 -8.22 24.70 -5.82
C PHE A 260 -9.62 25.15 -6.24
N SER A 261 -10.50 25.50 -5.31
CA SER A 261 -11.82 26.00 -5.65
C SER A 261 -11.77 27.37 -6.31
N LYS A 262 -10.80 28.22 -5.97
CA LYS A 262 -10.57 29.50 -6.66
C LYS A 262 -10.04 29.30 -8.07
N SER A 263 -9.09 28.39 -8.28
CA SER A 263 -8.53 28.11 -9.61
C SER A 263 -9.52 27.38 -10.53
N CYS A 264 -10.34 26.45 -10.00
CA CYS A 264 -11.36 25.72 -10.76
C CYS A 264 -12.71 26.43 -10.85
N GLY A 265 -12.93 27.50 -10.08
CA GLY A 265 -14.20 28.23 -10.05
C GLY A 265 -15.33 27.49 -9.33
N ILE A 266 -15.01 26.70 -8.27
CA ILE A 266 -16.02 25.96 -7.50
C ILE A 266 -16.68 26.94 -6.51
N LYS A 267 -17.80 27.50 -6.93
CA LYS A 267 -18.55 28.54 -6.19
C LYS A 267 -19.98 28.08 -5.93
N PHE A 268 -20.56 28.58 -4.85
CA PHE A 268 -21.93 28.31 -4.50
C PHE A 268 -22.62 29.53 -3.89
N GLN A 269 -23.92 29.62 -4.05
CA GLN A 269 -24.76 30.60 -3.35
C GLN A 269 -24.94 30.15 -1.90
N GLY A 270 -24.46 30.96 -0.98
CA GLY A 270 -24.59 30.72 0.46
C GLY A 270 -26.02 30.99 1.00
N ARG A 271 -26.21 30.68 2.26
CA ARG A 271 -27.48 30.91 2.97
C ARG A 271 -27.81 32.38 3.12
N ASP A 272 -26.81 33.23 3.07
CA ASP A 272 -26.89 34.68 3.10
C ASP A 272 -27.21 35.31 1.73
N GLY A 273 -27.32 34.48 0.68
CA GLY A 273 -27.60 34.94 -0.68
C GLY A 273 -26.36 35.45 -1.43
N SER A 274 -25.15 35.43 -0.83
CA SER A 274 -23.91 35.83 -1.49
C SER A 274 -23.21 34.60 -2.11
N GLU A 275 -22.26 34.87 -3.03
CA GLU A 275 -21.44 33.85 -3.64
C GLU A 275 -20.19 33.58 -2.79
N HIS A 276 -19.91 32.29 -2.54
CA HIS A 276 -18.75 31.83 -1.79
C HIS A 276 -17.99 30.78 -2.58
N PHE A 277 -16.66 30.69 -2.35
CA PHE A 277 -15.86 29.55 -2.81
C PHE A 277 -15.99 28.39 -1.82
N ALA A 278 -16.13 27.18 -2.34
CA ALA A 278 -16.13 25.98 -1.50
C ALA A 278 -14.75 25.73 -0.87
N HIS A 279 -14.74 25.06 0.29
CA HIS A 279 -13.55 24.47 0.86
C HIS A 279 -13.41 23.03 0.37
N THR A 280 -12.22 22.61 -0.07
CA THR A 280 -12.02 21.30 -0.67
C THR A 280 -11.01 20.45 0.09
N THR A 281 -11.15 19.14 -0.03
CA THR A 281 -10.19 18.16 0.45
C THR A 281 -9.85 17.18 -0.67
N SER A 282 -8.64 16.60 -0.59
CA SER A 282 -8.28 15.44 -1.40
C SER A 282 -7.51 14.43 -0.56
N TRP A 283 -7.65 13.15 -0.87
CA TRP A 283 -7.03 12.08 -0.10
C TRP A 283 -6.82 10.85 -0.98
N GLY A 284 -5.72 10.11 -0.74
CA GLY A 284 -5.32 9.03 -1.65
C GLY A 284 -4.52 7.90 -1.02
N LEU A 285 -4.75 6.69 -1.55
CA LEU A 285 -4.03 5.47 -1.25
C LEU A 285 -3.79 4.68 -2.53
N SER A 286 -2.59 4.15 -2.72
CA SER A 286 -2.20 3.42 -3.94
C SER A 286 -1.78 1.98 -3.65
N THR A 287 -1.47 1.24 -4.73
CA THR A 287 -0.83 -0.08 -4.68
C THR A 287 0.50 -0.10 -3.93
N ARG A 288 1.05 1.07 -3.54
CA ARG A 288 2.20 1.18 -2.63
C ARG A 288 1.94 0.48 -1.28
N SER A 289 0.70 0.39 -0.84
CA SER A 289 0.30 -0.37 0.36
C SER A 289 0.71 -1.85 0.30
N ILE A 290 0.71 -2.46 -0.89
CA ILE A 290 1.22 -3.83 -1.11
C ILE A 290 2.73 -3.88 -0.85
N GLY A 291 3.47 -2.89 -1.34
CA GLY A 291 4.91 -2.77 -1.06
C GLY A 291 5.19 -2.64 0.43
N GLY A 292 4.43 -1.80 1.12
CA GLY A 292 4.52 -1.64 2.58
C GLY A 292 4.25 -2.95 3.33
N LEU A 293 3.21 -3.68 2.94
CA LEU A 293 2.88 -4.98 3.51
C LEU A 293 4.02 -6.01 3.36
N ILE A 294 4.64 -6.08 2.18
CA ILE A 294 5.77 -6.98 1.93
C ILE A 294 6.94 -6.61 2.85
N MET A 295 7.30 -5.34 2.92
CA MET A 295 8.43 -4.83 3.72
C MET A 295 8.18 -4.88 5.22
N THR A 296 6.92 -4.94 5.67
CA THR A 296 6.57 -5.08 7.08
C THR A 296 6.55 -6.53 7.53
N HIS A 297 5.96 -7.43 6.75
CA HIS A 297 5.64 -8.79 7.19
C HIS A 297 6.48 -9.88 6.55
N GLY A 298 7.11 -9.64 5.40
CA GLY A 298 7.91 -10.63 4.69
C GLY A 298 9.12 -11.12 5.50
N ASP A 299 9.56 -12.34 5.20
CA ASP A 299 10.78 -12.93 5.74
C ASP A 299 11.66 -13.53 4.62
N ASP A 300 12.72 -14.23 4.99
CA ASP A 300 13.64 -14.82 4.01
C ASP A 300 13.10 -16.11 3.34
N ASP A 301 11.88 -16.52 3.67
CA ASP A 301 11.14 -17.59 2.99
C ASP A 301 10.02 -17.04 2.08
N GLY A 302 9.75 -15.74 2.11
CA GLY A 302 8.77 -15.07 1.25
C GLY A 302 7.83 -14.15 2.00
N LEU A 303 6.65 -13.95 1.44
CA LEU A 303 5.63 -13.11 2.04
C LEU A 303 4.97 -13.79 3.26
N LYS A 304 4.54 -12.99 4.23
CA LYS A 304 3.54 -13.33 5.23
C LYS A 304 2.32 -12.45 5.01
N MET A 305 1.20 -13.07 4.67
CA MET A 305 -0.01 -12.32 4.32
C MET A 305 -0.91 -12.18 5.54
N PRO A 306 -1.29 -10.94 5.93
CA PRO A 306 -2.32 -10.76 6.95
C PRO A 306 -3.63 -11.46 6.51
N PRO A 307 -4.23 -12.30 7.35
CA PRO A 307 -5.35 -13.13 6.95
C PRO A 307 -6.56 -12.36 6.40
N ARG A 308 -6.82 -11.15 6.92
CA ARG A 308 -8.03 -10.39 6.53
C ARG A 308 -8.01 -9.93 5.08
N ILE A 309 -6.81 -9.72 4.49
CA ILE A 309 -6.67 -9.33 3.07
C ILE A 309 -6.06 -10.42 2.18
N ALA A 310 -5.73 -11.58 2.71
CA ALA A 310 -5.20 -12.67 1.92
C ALA A 310 -6.20 -13.10 0.83
N PRO A 311 -5.83 -13.13 -0.47
CA PRO A 311 -6.71 -13.66 -1.52
C PRO A 311 -7.11 -15.11 -1.25
N GLN A 312 -6.20 -15.86 -0.63
CA GLN A 312 -6.37 -17.22 -0.15
C GLN A 312 -5.99 -17.25 1.33
N GLN A 313 -6.97 -17.45 2.20
CA GLN A 313 -6.72 -17.59 3.66
C GLN A 313 -6.24 -18.99 4.01
N VAL A 314 -6.76 -19.99 3.28
CA VAL A 314 -6.38 -21.38 3.40
C VAL A 314 -6.03 -21.94 2.03
N ILE A 315 -4.92 -22.66 1.93
CA ILE A 315 -4.59 -23.50 0.78
C ILE A 315 -4.60 -24.96 1.21
N ILE A 316 -5.31 -25.79 0.48
CA ILE A 316 -5.34 -27.24 0.70
C ILE A 316 -4.41 -27.90 -0.32
N LEU A 317 -3.48 -28.71 0.17
CA LEU A 317 -2.51 -29.48 -0.62
C LEU A 317 -2.86 -30.96 -0.53
N PRO A 318 -3.55 -31.53 -1.54
CA PRO A 318 -3.71 -32.97 -1.65
C PRO A 318 -2.35 -33.63 -1.88
N ILE A 319 -2.00 -34.61 -1.05
CA ILE A 319 -0.75 -35.38 -1.11
C ILE A 319 -1.10 -36.76 -1.66
N THR A 320 -0.95 -36.93 -2.98
CA THR A 320 -1.21 -38.21 -3.67
C THR A 320 0.11 -38.89 -3.99
N LYS A 321 0.18 -40.19 -3.76
CA LYS A 321 1.30 -41.05 -4.13
C LYS A 321 0.83 -42.00 -5.25
N GLY A 322 1.07 -41.62 -6.51
CA GLY A 322 0.55 -42.37 -7.66
C GLY A 322 -0.95 -42.22 -7.87
N ASP A 323 -1.54 -43.08 -8.69
CA ASP A 323 -2.96 -42.99 -9.06
C ASP A 323 -3.91 -43.67 -8.04
N ASP A 324 -3.38 -44.62 -7.25
CA ASP A 324 -4.18 -45.35 -6.25
C ASP A 324 -4.58 -44.41 -5.10
N GLY A 325 -5.90 -44.22 -4.92
CA GLY A 325 -6.46 -43.38 -3.86
C GLY A 325 -6.46 -41.89 -4.12
N ALA A 326 -5.89 -41.41 -5.22
CA ALA A 326 -5.83 -39.96 -5.54
C ALA A 326 -7.21 -39.31 -5.61
N ALA A 327 -8.18 -40.00 -6.21
CA ALA A 327 -9.58 -39.53 -6.31
C ALA A 327 -10.21 -39.30 -4.93
N ALA A 328 -10.01 -40.20 -3.98
CA ALA A 328 -10.56 -40.08 -2.64
C ALA A 328 -9.92 -38.91 -1.85
N VAL A 329 -8.61 -38.68 -2.00
CA VAL A 329 -7.91 -37.56 -1.39
C VAL A 329 -8.41 -36.24 -1.97
N ILE A 330 -8.61 -36.13 -3.29
CA ILE A 330 -9.15 -34.96 -3.96
C ILE A 330 -10.58 -34.67 -3.51
N GLU A 331 -11.45 -35.68 -3.48
CA GLU A 331 -12.82 -35.53 -3.00
C GLU A 331 -12.87 -35.07 -1.56
N TYR A 332 -12.02 -35.63 -0.70
CA TYR A 332 -11.90 -35.23 0.70
C TYR A 332 -11.46 -33.75 0.81
N ALA A 333 -10.45 -33.33 0.05
CA ALA A 333 -10.01 -31.94 -0.01
C ALA A 333 -11.13 -30.99 -0.50
N GLN A 334 -11.91 -31.41 -1.49
CA GLN A 334 -13.05 -30.64 -1.98
C GLN A 334 -14.17 -30.50 -0.93
N ASN A 335 -14.44 -31.53 -0.14
CA ASN A 335 -15.39 -31.49 0.96
C ASN A 335 -14.95 -30.52 2.06
N ILE A 336 -13.66 -30.54 2.44
CA ILE A 336 -13.09 -29.56 3.40
C ILE A 336 -13.22 -28.15 2.84
N ALA A 337 -12.86 -27.93 1.56
CA ALA A 337 -12.97 -26.62 0.93
C ALA A 337 -14.40 -26.09 0.89
N ALA A 338 -15.39 -26.97 0.65
CA ALA A 338 -16.80 -26.59 0.67
C ALA A 338 -17.24 -26.13 2.06
N GLN A 339 -16.84 -26.83 3.12
CA GLN A 339 -17.13 -26.43 4.50
C GLN A 339 -16.45 -25.11 4.88
N LEU A 340 -15.19 -24.89 4.50
CA LEU A 340 -14.48 -23.62 4.72
C LEU A 340 -15.17 -22.45 4.01
N LYS A 341 -15.61 -22.66 2.76
CA LYS A 341 -16.38 -21.64 2.02
C LYS A 341 -17.72 -21.32 2.70
N ALA A 342 -18.40 -22.33 3.21
CA ALA A 342 -19.67 -22.16 3.91
C ALA A 342 -19.55 -21.29 5.17
N VAL A 343 -18.38 -21.31 5.84
CA VAL A 343 -18.09 -20.42 6.97
C VAL A 343 -17.42 -19.11 6.54
N GLY A 344 -17.35 -18.80 5.25
CA GLY A 344 -16.85 -17.53 4.71
C GLY A 344 -15.33 -17.43 4.60
N VAL A 345 -14.59 -18.55 4.64
CA VAL A 345 -13.12 -18.58 4.46
C VAL A 345 -12.76 -18.68 2.98
N ARG A 346 -11.83 -17.81 2.53
CA ARG A 346 -11.29 -17.87 1.16
C ARG A 346 -10.29 -19.01 1.04
N VAL A 347 -10.70 -20.10 0.40
CA VAL A 347 -9.92 -21.34 0.29
C VAL A 347 -9.60 -21.66 -1.16
N HIS A 348 -8.41 -22.19 -1.40
CA HIS A 348 -7.93 -22.72 -2.67
C HIS A 348 -7.44 -24.16 -2.49
N ILE A 349 -7.63 -25.03 -3.50
CA ILE A 349 -7.06 -26.37 -3.55
C ILE A 349 -6.03 -26.39 -4.67
N ASP A 350 -4.80 -26.77 -4.37
CA ASP A 350 -3.75 -26.90 -5.38
C ASP A 350 -3.80 -28.28 -6.03
N LEU A 351 -4.48 -28.35 -7.17
CA LEU A 351 -4.62 -29.56 -8.00
C LEU A 351 -3.55 -29.64 -9.11
N SER A 352 -2.53 -28.80 -9.11
CA SER A 352 -1.45 -28.85 -10.10
C SER A 352 -0.66 -30.17 -10.03
N ASP A 353 0.05 -30.51 -11.10
CA ASP A 353 0.91 -31.72 -11.16
C ASP A 353 2.26 -31.54 -10.47
N ALA A 354 2.48 -30.39 -9.80
CA ALA A 354 3.71 -30.13 -9.09
C ALA A 354 3.89 -31.08 -7.89
N ARG A 355 5.15 -31.40 -7.57
CA ARG A 355 5.46 -32.27 -6.43
C ARG A 355 5.05 -31.59 -5.12
N ALA A 356 4.67 -32.39 -4.13
CA ALA A 356 4.23 -31.88 -2.82
C ALA A 356 5.18 -30.86 -2.17
N PRO A 357 6.53 -31.02 -2.17
CA PRO A 357 7.43 -29.98 -1.67
C PRO A 357 7.39 -28.68 -2.47
N ASP A 358 7.19 -28.74 -3.78
CA ASP A 358 7.13 -27.57 -4.64
C ASP A 358 5.83 -26.76 -4.39
N LYS A 359 4.68 -27.45 -4.23
CA LYS A 359 3.40 -26.86 -3.80
C LYS A 359 3.52 -26.19 -2.43
N MET A 360 4.17 -26.86 -1.48
CA MET A 360 4.39 -26.35 -0.14
C MET A 360 5.21 -25.05 -0.18
N TRP A 361 6.32 -25.03 -0.92
CA TRP A 361 7.15 -23.84 -1.03
C TRP A 361 6.49 -22.71 -1.80
N ALA A 362 5.68 -23.02 -2.82
CA ALA A 362 4.87 -22.03 -3.50
C ALA A 362 3.88 -21.33 -2.56
N ALA A 363 3.19 -22.09 -1.70
CA ALA A 363 2.31 -21.55 -0.68
C ALA A 363 3.04 -20.68 0.36
N ILE A 364 4.23 -21.10 0.81
CA ILE A 364 5.08 -20.35 1.76
C ILE A 364 5.52 -19.03 1.14
N LYS A 365 6.06 -19.05 -0.10
CA LYS A 365 6.54 -17.85 -0.79
C LYS A 365 5.41 -16.84 -1.03
N ARG A 366 4.21 -17.30 -1.37
CA ARG A 366 3.01 -16.47 -1.53
C ARG A 366 2.44 -15.96 -0.20
N GLY A 367 2.91 -16.49 0.91
CA GLY A 367 2.50 -16.06 2.24
C GLY A 367 1.08 -16.46 2.61
N VAL A 368 0.56 -17.57 2.06
CA VAL A 368 -0.79 -18.03 2.39
C VAL A 368 -0.88 -18.31 3.90
N PRO A 369 -1.84 -17.70 4.62
CA PRO A 369 -1.89 -17.78 6.09
C PRO A 369 -1.90 -19.19 6.64
N LEU A 370 -2.79 -20.04 6.13
CA LEU A 370 -2.94 -21.43 6.57
C LEU A 370 -2.73 -22.40 5.42
N ARG A 371 -1.82 -23.33 5.60
CA ARG A 371 -1.64 -24.47 4.70
C ARG A 371 -2.21 -25.72 5.35
N VAL A 372 -3.08 -26.41 4.64
CA VAL A 372 -3.70 -27.69 5.01
C VAL A 372 -3.14 -28.78 4.11
N GLU A 373 -2.65 -29.87 4.70
CA GLU A 373 -2.15 -31.06 4.01
C GLU A 373 -3.12 -32.21 4.26
N VAL A 374 -3.53 -32.90 3.21
CA VAL A 374 -4.37 -34.08 3.28
C VAL A 374 -3.83 -35.18 2.38
N GLY A 375 -3.67 -36.38 2.90
CA GLY A 375 -3.24 -37.59 2.18
C GLY A 375 -4.12 -38.76 2.53
N GLY A 376 -3.79 -39.99 2.05
CA GLY A 376 -4.55 -41.19 2.29
C GLY A 376 -4.78 -41.46 3.79
N ARG A 377 -3.79 -41.23 4.62
CA ARG A 377 -3.89 -41.42 6.08
C ARG A 377 -4.90 -40.44 6.71
N GLU A 378 -4.85 -39.16 6.31
CA GLU A 378 -5.78 -38.16 6.81
C GLU A 378 -7.22 -38.49 6.41
N VAL A 379 -7.42 -39.03 5.21
CA VAL A 379 -8.75 -39.53 4.75
C VAL A 379 -9.25 -40.66 5.62
N GLU A 380 -8.40 -41.67 5.90
CA GLU A 380 -8.78 -42.84 6.73
C GLU A 380 -9.10 -42.44 8.17
N GLU A 381 -8.37 -41.46 8.75
CA GLU A 381 -8.54 -41.01 10.13
C GLU A 381 -9.61 -39.91 10.27
N GLY A 382 -10.17 -39.37 9.19
CA GLY A 382 -11.09 -38.21 9.23
C GLY A 382 -10.44 -36.93 9.72
N LYS A 383 -9.13 -36.75 9.49
CA LYS A 383 -8.30 -35.67 9.98
C LYS A 383 -7.73 -34.81 8.85
N LEU A 384 -7.11 -33.73 9.19
CA LEU A 384 -6.24 -32.90 8.37
C LEU A 384 -5.02 -32.46 9.18
N THR A 385 -3.97 -32.03 8.48
CA THR A 385 -2.80 -31.41 9.11
C THR A 385 -2.69 -29.98 8.61
N HIS A 386 -2.61 -29.00 9.52
CA HIS A 386 -2.47 -27.59 9.15
C HIS A 386 -1.19 -26.97 9.73
N THR A 387 -0.72 -25.89 9.08
CA THR A 387 0.46 -25.13 9.48
C THR A 387 0.21 -23.65 9.25
N ARG A 388 0.51 -22.83 10.26
CA ARG A 388 0.46 -21.36 10.17
C ARG A 388 1.72 -20.80 9.49
N ARG A 389 1.56 -19.82 8.60
CA ARG A 389 2.69 -19.19 7.90
C ARG A 389 3.54 -18.29 8.82
N ASP A 390 2.91 -17.63 9.79
CA ASP A 390 3.58 -16.72 10.72
C ASP A 390 4.52 -17.43 11.69
N LEU A 391 4.15 -18.60 12.17
CA LEU A 391 4.92 -19.42 13.12
C LEU A 391 5.78 -20.50 12.45
N GLY A 392 5.53 -20.79 11.17
CA GLY A 392 6.28 -21.78 10.42
C GLY A 392 6.05 -23.23 10.86
N ARG A 393 7.06 -24.08 10.64
CA ARG A 393 6.95 -25.55 10.81
C ARG A 393 6.58 -26.00 12.23
N GLU A 394 6.93 -25.22 13.23
CA GLU A 394 6.67 -25.56 14.63
C GLU A 394 5.18 -25.52 14.98
N SER A 395 4.37 -24.82 14.17
CA SER A 395 2.91 -24.75 14.33
C SER A 395 2.15 -25.91 13.68
N LYS A 396 2.86 -26.92 13.13
CA LYS A 396 2.22 -28.05 12.45
C LYS A 396 1.36 -28.87 13.42
N THR A 397 0.05 -28.90 13.17
CA THR A 397 -0.95 -29.53 14.04
C THR A 397 -1.87 -30.43 13.20
N SER A 398 -2.19 -31.61 13.75
CA SER A 398 -3.21 -32.52 13.17
C SER A 398 -4.44 -32.53 14.06
N CYS A 399 -5.62 -32.38 13.47
CA CYS A 399 -6.92 -32.37 14.15
C CYS A 399 -8.02 -32.95 13.25
N SER A 400 -9.21 -33.16 13.79
CA SER A 400 -10.38 -33.53 12.98
C SER A 400 -10.82 -32.38 12.08
N VAL A 401 -11.54 -32.69 11.00
CA VAL A 401 -12.10 -31.65 10.10
C VAL A 401 -13.03 -30.72 10.86
N ASP A 402 -13.93 -31.26 11.67
CA ASP A 402 -14.93 -30.46 12.42
C ASP A 402 -14.25 -29.48 13.40
N GLU A 403 -13.20 -29.94 14.11
CA GLU A 403 -12.42 -29.10 15.01
C GLU A 403 -11.73 -27.96 14.25
N PHE A 404 -11.14 -28.24 13.08
CA PHE A 404 -10.51 -27.23 12.26
C PHE A 404 -11.53 -26.21 11.73
N ILE A 405 -12.66 -26.66 11.17
CA ILE A 405 -13.71 -25.76 10.67
C ILE A 405 -14.26 -24.87 11.79
N GLY A 406 -14.46 -25.45 13.00
CA GLY A 406 -14.92 -24.69 14.18
C GLY A 406 -13.93 -23.65 14.70
N SER A 407 -12.62 -23.87 14.48
CA SER A 407 -11.55 -23.00 15.04
C SER A 407 -10.88 -22.10 14.00
N VAL A 408 -11.03 -22.33 12.70
CA VAL A 408 -10.25 -21.65 11.65
C VAL A 408 -10.33 -20.13 11.71
N LYS A 409 -11.49 -19.56 12.01
CA LYS A 409 -11.64 -18.09 12.13
C LYS A 409 -10.83 -17.54 13.31
N ASN A 410 -10.88 -18.21 14.45
CA ASN A 410 -10.10 -17.81 15.63
C ASN A 410 -8.60 -17.91 15.35
N ILE A 411 -8.16 -18.95 14.62
CA ILE A 411 -6.75 -19.09 14.22
C ILE A 411 -6.33 -17.92 13.31
N LEU A 412 -7.15 -17.57 12.32
CA LEU A 412 -6.88 -16.45 11.41
C LEU A 412 -6.87 -15.09 12.14
N ASP A 413 -7.79 -14.89 13.10
CA ASP A 413 -7.82 -13.67 13.89
C ASP A 413 -6.61 -13.57 14.85
N ASP A 414 -6.20 -14.68 15.48
CA ASP A 414 -5.00 -14.72 16.30
C ASP A 414 -3.73 -14.41 15.48
N MET A 415 -3.63 -14.97 14.26
CA MET A 415 -2.55 -14.64 13.33
C MET A 415 -2.52 -13.14 13.03
N HIS A 416 -3.68 -12.55 12.72
CA HIS A 416 -3.77 -11.11 12.42
C HIS A 416 -3.29 -10.26 13.58
N HIS A 417 -3.76 -10.57 14.82
CA HIS A 417 -3.37 -9.84 16.02
C HIS A 417 -1.86 -9.99 16.30
N SER A 418 -1.32 -11.20 16.20
CA SER A 418 0.11 -11.44 16.39
C SER A 418 0.98 -10.64 15.40
N MET A 419 0.57 -10.56 14.13
CA MET A 419 1.27 -9.77 13.11
C MET A 419 1.18 -8.26 13.39
N LEU A 420 0.04 -7.78 13.85
CA LEU A 420 -0.16 -6.37 14.21
C LEU A 420 0.70 -5.98 15.43
N GLU A 421 0.70 -6.79 16.47
CA GLU A 421 1.54 -6.54 17.66
C GLU A 421 3.02 -6.54 17.29
N ALA A 422 3.48 -7.51 16.49
CA ALA A 422 4.87 -7.53 16.01
C ALA A 422 5.24 -6.25 15.24
N SER A 423 4.35 -5.76 14.37
CA SER A 423 4.54 -4.48 13.65
C SER A 423 4.59 -3.29 14.61
N ARG A 424 3.72 -3.28 15.63
CA ARG A 424 3.65 -2.20 16.62
C ARG A 424 4.91 -2.15 17.48
N ASP A 425 5.36 -3.30 17.98
CA ASP A 425 6.53 -3.41 18.83
C ASP A 425 7.80 -3.02 18.06
N TYR A 426 7.91 -3.49 16.81
CA TYR A 426 9.01 -3.10 15.93
C TYR A 426 9.05 -1.58 15.72
N SER A 427 7.93 -0.98 15.33
CA SER A 427 7.86 0.46 15.05
C SER A 427 8.20 1.29 16.29
N LYS A 428 7.67 0.91 17.47
CA LYS A 428 7.97 1.61 18.74
C LYS A 428 9.42 1.48 19.15
N SER A 429 10.01 0.30 19.00
CA SER A 429 11.40 0.05 19.41
C SER A 429 12.44 0.83 18.59
N ARG A 430 12.04 1.37 17.44
CA ARG A 430 12.92 2.08 16.50
C ARG A 430 12.71 3.59 16.48
N VAL A 431 11.95 4.13 17.41
CA VAL A 431 11.84 5.58 17.61
C VAL A 431 12.72 6.00 18.77
N VAL A 432 13.61 6.97 18.56
CA VAL A 432 14.52 7.50 19.57
C VAL A 432 14.21 8.97 19.79
N ASP A 433 13.93 9.33 21.07
CA ASP A 433 13.71 10.71 21.47
C ASP A 433 15.06 11.48 21.54
N CYS A 434 15.22 12.46 20.68
CA CYS A 434 16.41 13.31 20.60
C CYS A 434 16.05 14.76 20.93
N GLN A 435 16.43 15.23 22.11
CA GLN A 435 16.09 16.59 22.60
C GLN A 435 16.96 17.69 22.00
N THR A 436 18.04 17.34 21.29
CA THR A 436 18.98 18.30 20.68
C THR A 436 19.37 17.85 19.27
N ALA A 437 19.81 18.81 18.45
CA ALA A 437 20.36 18.54 17.12
C ALA A 437 21.57 17.59 17.17
N SER A 438 22.44 17.74 18.20
CA SER A 438 23.60 16.88 18.39
C SER A 438 23.20 15.43 18.69
N ALA A 439 22.19 15.20 19.53
CA ALA A 439 21.71 13.84 19.85
C ALA A 439 21.10 13.17 18.59
N MET A 440 20.39 13.94 17.75
CA MET A 440 19.86 13.40 16.49
C MET A 440 20.99 13.02 15.51
N LYS A 441 22.03 13.87 15.38
CA LYS A 441 23.19 13.57 14.52
C LYS A 441 23.91 12.32 15.01
N GLU A 442 24.22 12.24 16.30
CA GLU A 442 24.84 11.07 16.91
C GLU A 442 24.05 9.80 16.66
N TYR A 443 22.73 9.85 16.80
CA TYR A 443 21.85 8.70 16.50
C TYR A 443 22.04 8.20 15.07
N PHE A 444 21.97 9.06 14.05
CA PHE A 444 22.09 8.63 12.65
C PHE A 444 23.52 8.26 12.24
N GLU A 445 24.53 8.72 12.95
CA GLU A 445 25.95 8.42 12.68
C GLU A 445 26.41 7.11 13.36
N THR A 446 25.85 6.78 14.52
CA THR A 446 26.36 5.69 15.36
C THR A 446 25.43 4.47 15.40
N SER A 447 24.13 4.63 15.10
CA SER A 447 23.19 3.54 15.19
C SER A 447 23.43 2.49 14.09
N LEU A 448 23.58 1.23 14.51
CA LEU A 448 23.63 0.08 13.60
C LEU A 448 22.24 -0.27 13.05
N GLU A 449 21.19 0.16 13.74
CA GLU A 449 19.80 -0.13 13.43
C GLU A 449 19.04 1.19 13.25
N LEU A 450 18.80 1.55 12.01
CA LEU A 450 18.08 2.77 11.67
C LEU A 450 16.59 2.70 12.09
N GLY A 451 16.01 3.86 12.31
CA GLY A 451 14.62 4.12 12.60
C GLY A 451 14.33 5.61 12.51
N PHE A 452 13.46 6.13 13.36
CA PHE A 452 13.12 7.53 13.41
C PHE A 452 13.73 8.22 14.62
N ALA A 453 14.26 9.41 14.41
CA ALA A 453 14.52 10.35 15.49
C ALA A 453 13.27 11.20 15.72
N LYS A 454 12.80 11.29 16.96
CA LYS A 454 11.72 12.18 17.38
C LYS A 454 12.36 13.39 18.06
N ILE A 455 12.19 14.57 17.45
CA ILE A 455 12.82 15.82 17.91
C ILE A 455 11.79 16.91 18.16
N PRO A 456 12.08 17.90 19.03
CA PRO A 456 11.28 19.11 19.15
C PRO A 456 11.17 19.86 17.80
N VAL A 457 9.97 20.37 17.48
CA VAL A 457 9.71 21.07 16.20
C VAL A 457 10.56 22.34 16.09
N GLU A 458 10.87 23.01 17.22
CA GLU A 458 11.70 24.21 17.26
C GLU A 458 13.10 23.99 16.65
N LEU A 459 13.63 22.78 16.71
CA LEU A 459 14.93 22.44 16.13
C LEU A 459 14.93 22.49 14.59
N LEU A 460 13.77 22.47 13.95
CA LEU A 460 13.67 22.56 12.48
C LEU A 460 14.13 23.94 11.95
N THR A 461 14.17 24.96 12.79
CA THR A 461 14.67 26.31 12.45
C THR A 461 16.21 26.43 12.44
N ASP A 462 16.92 25.39 12.92
CA ASP A 462 18.38 25.32 12.91
C ASP A 462 18.89 25.06 11.48
N GLU A 463 19.56 26.07 10.89
CA GLU A 463 20.10 25.97 9.51
C GLU A 463 21.16 24.86 9.38
N ALA A 464 21.99 24.65 10.39
CA ALA A 464 23.01 23.60 10.39
C ALA A 464 22.38 22.21 10.43
N LEU A 465 21.22 22.06 11.10
CA LEU A 465 20.45 20.85 11.11
C LEU A 465 19.75 20.62 9.76
N ALA A 466 19.26 21.67 9.12
CA ALA A 466 18.65 21.57 7.79
C ALA A 466 19.65 21.08 6.73
N VAL A 467 20.88 21.64 6.74
CA VAL A 467 21.99 21.18 5.88
C VAL A 467 22.32 19.72 6.16
N TYR A 468 22.50 19.35 7.42
CA TYR A 468 22.80 17.96 7.80
C TYR A 468 21.73 16.97 7.32
N ARG A 469 20.44 17.30 7.50
CA ARG A 469 19.33 16.47 7.02
C ARG A 469 19.39 16.26 5.50
N LYS A 470 19.63 17.34 4.75
CA LYS A 470 19.73 17.29 3.29
C LYS A 470 20.89 16.40 2.82
N ASP A 471 22.08 16.57 3.40
CA ASP A 471 23.29 15.84 3.04
C ASP A 471 23.17 14.33 3.35
N ASN A 472 22.36 13.96 4.34
CA ASN A 472 22.14 12.58 4.78
C ASN A 472 20.83 11.97 4.29
N ALA A 473 20.10 12.64 3.38
CA ALA A 473 18.79 12.23 2.87
C ALA A 473 17.77 11.92 3.99
N LEU A 474 17.77 12.77 5.02
CA LEU A 474 16.83 12.72 6.14
C LEU A 474 15.72 13.75 5.92
N THR A 475 14.47 13.28 5.96
CA THR A 475 13.29 14.14 5.79
C THR A 475 12.40 14.09 7.02
N THR A 476 11.63 15.16 7.24
CA THR A 476 10.54 15.13 8.22
C THR A 476 9.46 14.18 7.73
N ARG A 477 8.93 13.34 8.62
CA ARG A 477 7.88 12.37 8.26
C ARG A 477 6.50 12.93 8.57
N CYS A 478 6.23 13.13 9.85
CA CYS A 478 5.05 13.83 10.34
C CYS A 478 5.30 14.36 11.75
N MET A 479 4.45 15.28 12.18
CA MET A 479 4.28 15.67 13.57
C MET A 479 3.16 14.79 14.14
N PRO A 480 3.47 13.78 14.98
CA PRO A 480 2.47 12.86 15.50
C PRO A 480 1.34 13.59 16.22
N PHE A 481 0.10 13.15 16.04
CA PHE A 481 -1.04 13.80 16.70
C PHE A 481 -0.97 13.72 18.23
N GLU A 482 -0.41 12.64 18.75
CA GLU A 482 -0.20 12.42 20.18
C GLU A 482 0.74 13.43 20.83
N ASP A 483 1.63 14.04 20.06
CA ASP A 483 2.57 15.06 20.52
C ASP A 483 2.05 16.50 20.34
N GLU A 484 0.81 16.68 19.86
CA GLU A 484 0.13 17.97 19.70
C GLU A 484 0.94 19.03 18.92
N GLY A 485 1.71 18.59 17.92
CA GLY A 485 2.55 19.44 17.08
C GLY A 485 3.86 19.91 17.74
N ARG A 486 4.22 19.38 18.92
CA ARG A 486 5.47 19.74 19.61
C ARG A 486 6.68 18.97 19.12
N MET A 487 6.47 17.80 18.60
CA MET A 487 7.53 16.90 18.13
C MET A 487 7.36 16.57 16.66
N VAL A 488 8.47 16.22 16.00
CA VAL A 488 8.45 15.73 14.60
C VAL A 488 9.33 14.50 14.46
N LEU A 489 8.85 13.55 13.68
CA LEU A 489 9.61 12.37 13.30
C LEU A 489 10.50 12.66 12.10
N ILE A 490 11.77 12.29 12.19
CA ILE A 490 12.76 12.40 11.12
C ILE A 490 13.31 11.03 10.80
N GLY A 491 13.46 10.72 9.51
CA GLY A 491 14.02 9.46 9.06
C GLY A 491 14.35 9.45 7.59
N LYS A 492 15.05 8.40 7.16
CA LYS A 492 15.20 8.09 5.73
C LYS A 492 13.89 7.56 5.18
N SER A 493 13.64 7.76 3.87
CA SER A 493 12.39 7.31 3.23
C SER A 493 12.64 6.63 1.89
N TYR A 494 11.64 5.89 1.43
CA TYR A 494 11.57 5.28 0.10
C TYR A 494 11.14 6.26 -0.97
#